data_6133cab7418ae88b3b06f7cc17d965b3
#
_entry.id   6133cab7418ae88b3b06f7cc17d965b3
#
_cell.length_a   1.000
_cell.length_b   1.000
_cell.length_c   1.000
_cell.angle_alpha   90.00
_cell.angle_beta   90.00
_cell.angle_gamma   90.00
#
_symmetry.space_group_name_H-M   'P 1'
#
loop_
_entity.id
_entity.type
_entity.pdbx_description
1 polymer ?
#
loop_
_entity_poly.entity_id
_entity_poly.type
_entity_poly.pdbx_seq_one_letter_code
_entity_poly.pdbx_strand_id
1 'polypeptide(L)'
;MIYLQLFLNFLMIGALSFGGGYGMISLVRETVLRYGWLTEAEFLSFIAVSESTPGPLAVNMATFIGSSQGGFPGALIATLGVVLPSFFIILLIAAVLKNLMKYAGVEAFLSGVRPCVVAMILATALNMMLSTLGGIKTLADGFAPDARSILVFAVLWAVHFVWKKRTQKAPSPIGMILLAAGLGILFWGV
;
A
#
# COMPACT_ATOMS: atom_id res chain seq x y z
N MET A 1 -19.77 -16.65 -16.31
CA MET A 1 -18.72 -17.36 -15.56
C MET A 1 -17.62 -16.45 -15.01
N ILE A 2 -17.42 -15.24 -15.55
CA ILE A 2 -16.34 -14.32 -15.15
C ILE A 2 -16.35 -13.96 -13.65
N TYR A 3 -17.52 -13.67 -13.07
CA TYR A 3 -17.64 -13.30 -11.65
C TYR A 3 -17.15 -14.39 -10.68
N LEU A 4 -17.45 -15.65 -10.99
CA LEU A 4 -16.97 -16.77 -10.16
C LEU A 4 -15.45 -16.92 -10.27
N GLN A 5 -14.90 -16.75 -11.47
CA GLN A 5 -13.45 -16.77 -11.69
C GLN A 5 -12.76 -15.62 -10.95
N LEU A 6 -13.28 -14.40 -11.03
CA LEU A 6 -12.78 -13.25 -10.27
C LEU A 6 -12.79 -13.53 -8.77
N PHE A 7 -13.93 -13.99 -8.25
CA PHE A 7 -14.05 -14.29 -6.82
C PHE A 7 -13.06 -15.34 -6.35
N LEU A 8 -13.01 -16.50 -7.00
CA LEU A 8 -12.15 -17.62 -6.57
C LEU A 8 -10.66 -17.30 -6.72
N ASN A 9 -10.26 -16.65 -7.82
CA ASN A 9 -8.85 -16.29 -8.00
C ASN A 9 -8.41 -15.23 -6.99
N PHE A 10 -9.20 -14.18 -6.76
CA PHE A 10 -8.85 -13.17 -5.78
C PHE A 10 -8.97 -13.67 -4.34
N LEU A 11 -9.86 -14.62 -4.06
CA LEU A 11 -9.92 -15.31 -2.77
C LEU A 11 -8.64 -16.14 -2.54
N MET A 12 -8.18 -16.87 -3.54
CA MET A 12 -6.94 -17.63 -3.45
C MET A 12 -5.72 -16.70 -3.29
N ILE A 13 -5.66 -15.60 -4.06
CA ILE A 13 -4.61 -14.60 -3.94
C ILE A 13 -4.61 -13.98 -2.54
N GLY A 14 -5.77 -13.59 -2.01
CA GLY A 14 -5.91 -13.04 -0.66
C GLY A 14 -5.52 -14.01 0.45
N ALA A 15 -5.77 -15.32 0.25
CA ALA A 15 -5.42 -16.36 1.22
C ALA A 15 -3.92 -16.72 1.19
N LEU A 16 -3.29 -16.70 0.02
CA LEU A 16 -1.90 -17.14 -0.17
C LEU A 16 -0.88 -16.01 -0.12
N SER A 17 -1.31 -14.76 -0.06
CA SER A 17 -0.39 -13.64 -0.05
C SER A 17 0.24 -13.44 1.32
N PHE A 18 1.56 -13.65 1.37
CA PHE A 18 2.40 -13.35 2.51
C PHE A 18 3.36 -12.20 2.16
N GLY A 19 3.68 -11.35 3.14
CA GLY A 19 4.69 -10.30 2.94
C GLY A 19 4.17 -8.97 2.41
N GLY A 20 2.84 -8.76 2.38
CA GLY A 20 2.23 -7.48 2.00
C GLY A 20 1.85 -7.37 0.53
N GLY A 21 1.43 -6.17 0.12
CA GLY A 21 0.86 -5.92 -1.22
C GLY A 21 1.79 -6.24 -2.38
N TYR A 22 3.09 -6.04 -2.22
CA TYR A 22 4.08 -6.32 -3.28
C TYR A 22 4.27 -7.82 -3.54
N GLY A 23 4.15 -8.68 -2.51
CA GLY A 23 4.19 -10.13 -2.67
C GLY A 23 3.04 -10.69 -3.52
N MET A 24 1.92 -9.97 -3.56
CA MET A 24 0.76 -10.36 -4.37
C MET A 24 0.89 -10.01 -5.85
N ILE A 25 1.75 -9.07 -6.23
CA ILE A 25 1.89 -8.61 -7.61
C ILE A 25 2.19 -9.77 -8.56
N SER A 26 3.07 -10.68 -8.17
CA SER A 26 3.42 -11.86 -8.97
C SER A 26 2.24 -12.82 -9.15
N LEU A 27 1.47 -13.07 -8.09
CA LEU A 27 0.29 -13.94 -8.14
C LEU A 27 -0.82 -13.33 -9.00
N VAL A 28 -1.07 -12.03 -8.85
CA VAL A 28 -2.06 -11.31 -9.66
C VAL A 28 -1.62 -11.32 -11.13
N ARG A 29 -0.33 -11.01 -11.42
CA ARG A 29 0.21 -11.04 -12.77
C ARG A 29 0.02 -12.39 -13.45
N GLU A 30 0.43 -13.47 -12.78
CA GLU A 30 0.26 -14.81 -13.30
C GLU A 30 -1.22 -15.12 -13.60
N THR A 31 -2.11 -14.73 -12.70
CA THR A 31 -3.54 -14.96 -12.86
C THR A 31 -4.10 -14.19 -14.07
N VAL A 32 -3.86 -12.87 -14.16
CA VAL A 32 -4.45 -12.06 -15.23
C VAL A 32 -3.94 -12.43 -16.62
N LEU A 33 -2.66 -12.83 -16.72
CA LEU A 33 -2.08 -13.29 -17.99
C LEU A 33 -2.59 -14.67 -18.36
N ARG A 34 -2.69 -15.61 -17.40
CA ARG A 34 -3.22 -16.96 -17.62
C ARG A 34 -4.65 -16.95 -18.16
N TYR A 35 -5.51 -16.09 -17.62
CA TYR A 35 -6.90 -15.98 -18.04
C TYR A 35 -7.10 -15.01 -19.22
N GLY A 36 -6.04 -14.36 -19.69
CA GLY A 36 -6.13 -13.36 -20.77
C GLY A 36 -6.96 -12.14 -20.39
N TRP A 37 -7.06 -11.82 -19.10
CA TRP A 37 -7.83 -10.66 -18.62
C TRP A 37 -7.14 -9.35 -18.97
N LEU A 38 -5.82 -9.32 -18.93
CA LEU A 38 -4.98 -8.16 -19.24
C LEU A 38 -3.75 -8.61 -20.02
N THR A 39 -3.25 -7.70 -20.85
CA THR A 39 -1.90 -7.78 -21.42
C THR A 39 -0.86 -7.35 -20.37
N GLU A 40 0.41 -7.65 -20.61
CA GLU A 40 1.51 -7.22 -19.74
C GLU A 40 1.55 -5.68 -19.57
N ALA A 41 1.34 -4.95 -20.66
CA ALA A 41 1.36 -3.47 -20.62
C ALA A 41 0.19 -2.89 -19.81
N GLU A 42 -1.00 -3.46 -19.95
CA GLU A 42 -2.16 -3.06 -19.14
C GLU A 42 -1.96 -3.39 -17.67
N PHE A 43 -1.38 -4.56 -17.36
CA PHE A 43 -1.09 -4.94 -15.99
C PHE A 43 -0.12 -3.96 -15.32
N LEU A 44 0.95 -3.54 -16.01
CA LEU A 44 1.88 -2.53 -15.50
C LEU A 44 1.18 -1.18 -15.26
N SER A 45 0.28 -0.79 -16.16
CA SER A 45 -0.53 0.42 -15.97
C SER A 45 -1.44 0.32 -14.75
N PHE A 46 -2.05 -0.84 -14.51
CA PHE A 46 -2.89 -1.07 -13.32
C PHE A 46 -2.10 -1.07 -12.02
N ILE A 47 -0.85 -1.56 -12.02
CA ILE A 47 0.03 -1.41 -10.85
C ILE A 47 0.23 0.08 -10.55
N ALA A 48 0.63 0.88 -11.54
CA ALA A 48 0.89 2.30 -11.36
C ALA A 48 -0.33 3.06 -10.82
N VAL A 49 -1.52 2.78 -11.36
CA VAL A 49 -2.77 3.37 -10.86
C VAL A 49 -3.08 2.90 -9.44
N SER A 50 -2.86 1.62 -9.15
CA SER A 50 -3.11 1.05 -7.81
C SER A 50 -2.17 1.62 -6.75
N GLU A 51 -0.91 1.91 -7.11
CA GLU A 51 0.06 2.54 -6.22
C GLU A 51 -0.25 4.03 -5.97
N SER A 52 -0.78 4.73 -6.97
CA SER A 52 -1.19 6.13 -6.83
C SER A 52 -2.52 6.30 -6.09
N THR A 53 -3.30 5.23 -5.95
CA THR A 53 -4.60 5.24 -5.25
C THR A 53 -4.38 5.00 -3.76
N PRO A 54 -4.86 5.89 -2.86
CA PRO A 54 -4.75 5.67 -1.42
C PRO A 54 -5.48 4.40 -0.99
N GLY A 55 -4.76 3.43 -0.40
CA GLY A 55 -5.34 2.18 0.06
C GLY A 55 -4.38 0.99 -0.08
N PRO A 56 -4.79 -0.20 0.39
CA PRO A 56 -3.99 -1.40 0.21
C PRO A 56 -3.86 -1.76 -1.28
N LEU A 57 -2.64 -1.89 -1.77
CA LEU A 57 -2.34 -2.18 -3.18
C LEU A 57 -3.14 -3.37 -3.72
N ALA A 58 -3.21 -4.45 -2.94
CA ALA A 58 -3.95 -5.66 -3.29
C ALA A 58 -5.45 -5.43 -3.51
N VAL A 59 -6.06 -4.61 -2.66
CA VAL A 59 -7.49 -4.26 -2.76
C VAL A 59 -7.73 -3.36 -3.96
N ASN A 60 -6.85 -2.38 -4.19
CA ASN A 60 -6.93 -1.49 -5.34
C ASN A 60 -6.80 -2.29 -6.65
N MET A 61 -5.80 -3.18 -6.76
CA MET A 61 -5.63 -4.05 -7.92
C MET A 61 -6.84 -4.95 -8.17
N ALA A 62 -7.37 -5.60 -7.13
CA ALA A 62 -8.57 -6.43 -7.25
C ALA A 62 -9.78 -5.62 -7.77
N THR A 63 -9.96 -4.42 -7.24
CA THR A 63 -11.06 -3.52 -7.64
C THR A 63 -10.91 -3.10 -9.11
N PHE A 64 -9.71 -2.67 -9.53
CA PHE A 64 -9.47 -2.23 -10.90
C PHE A 64 -9.60 -3.37 -11.92
N ILE A 65 -8.97 -4.53 -11.64
CA ILE A 65 -9.06 -5.70 -12.51
C ILE A 65 -10.51 -6.21 -12.57
N GLY A 66 -11.18 -6.30 -11.43
CA GLY A 66 -12.58 -6.67 -11.38
C GLY A 66 -13.48 -5.74 -12.18
N SER A 67 -13.21 -4.42 -12.09
CA SER A 67 -13.93 -3.40 -12.86
C SER A 67 -13.70 -3.53 -14.35
N SER A 68 -12.48 -3.80 -14.79
CA SER A 68 -12.15 -3.95 -16.22
C SER A 68 -12.81 -5.19 -16.84
N GLN A 69 -12.97 -6.27 -16.05
CA GLN A 69 -13.49 -7.55 -16.55
C GLN A 69 -15.01 -7.70 -16.40
N GLY A 70 -15.62 -7.07 -15.42
CA GLY A 70 -17.04 -7.26 -15.12
C GLY A 70 -17.76 -5.99 -14.65
N GLY A 71 -17.21 -4.81 -14.92
CA GLY A 71 -17.80 -3.54 -14.48
C GLY A 71 -17.92 -3.45 -12.96
N PHE A 72 -18.88 -2.68 -12.48
CA PHE A 72 -19.12 -2.48 -11.05
C PHE A 72 -19.34 -3.78 -10.25
N PRO A 73 -20.14 -4.77 -10.73
CA PRO A 73 -20.28 -6.05 -10.04
C PRO A 73 -18.95 -6.83 -9.98
N GLY A 74 -18.15 -6.78 -11.05
CA GLY A 74 -16.84 -7.41 -11.09
C GLY A 74 -15.87 -6.81 -10.07
N ALA A 75 -15.85 -5.48 -9.94
CA ALA A 75 -15.07 -4.76 -8.94
C ALA A 75 -15.45 -5.23 -7.52
N LEU A 76 -16.75 -5.26 -7.21
CA LEU A 76 -17.25 -5.66 -5.90
C LEU A 76 -16.86 -7.10 -5.56
N ILE A 77 -17.06 -8.03 -6.50
CA ILE A 77 -16.81 -9.46 -6.31
C ILE A 77 -15.31 -9.74 -6.14
N ALA A 78 -14.46 -9.13 -6.95
CA ALA A 78 -13.01 -9.29 -6.84
C ALA A 78 -12.47 -8.70 -5.52
N THR A 79 -12.97 -7.54 -5.12
CA THR A 79 -12.62 -6.90 -3.85
C THR A 79 -13.05 -7.73 -2.64
N LEU A 80 -14.25 -8.27 -2.65
CA LEU A 80 -14.72 -9.19 -1.62
C LEU A 80 -13.84 -10.46 -1.57
N GLY A 81 -13.51 -11.01 -2.74
CA GLY A 81 -12.63 -12.16 -2.84
C GLY A 81 -11.30 -11.95 -2.11
N VAL A 82 -10.60 -10.86 -2.38
CA VAL A 82 -9.28 -10.61 -1.79
C VAL A 82 -9.34 -10.29 -0.29
N VAL A 83 -10.42 -9.68 0.19
CA VAL A 83 -10.56 -9.25 1.60
C VAL A 83 -11.07 -10.37 2.51
N LEU A 84 -11.96 -11.22 2.03
CA LEU A 84 -12.64 -12.24 2.85
C LEU A 84 -11.69 -13.19 3.60
N PRO A 85 -10.63 -13.75 3.00
CA PRO A 85 -9.72 -14.64 3.72
C PRO A 85 -9.08 -13.96 4.92
N SER A 86 -8.53 -12.77 4.74
CA SER A 86 -7.91 -11.99 5.81
C SER A 86 -8.92 -11.64 6.90
N PHE A 87 -10.13 -11.27 6.52
CA PHE A 87 -11.20 -10.95 7.47
C PHE A 87 -11.57 -12.13 8.36
N PHE A 88 -11.78 -13.31 7.76
CA PHE A 88 -12.10 -14.52 8.54
C PHE A 88 -10.94 -14.98 9.42
N ILE A 89 -9.71 -14.93 8.92
CA ILE A 89 -8.51 -15.28 9.69
C ILE A 89 -8.37 -14.37 10.90
N ILE A 90 -8.54 -13.04 10.71
CA ILE A 90 -8.45 -12.08 11.81
C ILE A 90 -9.56 -12.30 12.84
N LEU A 91 -10.79 -12.59 12.42
CA LEU A 91 -11.89 -12.90 13.33
C LEU A 91 -11.61 -14.16 14.16
N LEU A 92 -11.10 -15.22 13.52
CA LEU A 92 -10.69 -16.44 14.19
C LEU A 92 -9.59 -16.17 15.23
N ILE A 93 -8.55 -15.45 14.83
CA ILE A 93 -7.46 -15.07 15.72
C ILE A 93 -7.99 -14.22 16.87
N ALA A 94 -8.85 -13.24 16.62
CA ALA A 94 -9.42 -12.38 17.66
C ALA A 94 -10.25 -13.17 18.68
N ALA A 95 -11.04 -14.14 18.23
CA ALA A 95 -11.83 -15.01 19.09
C ALA A 95 -10.95 -15.85 20.04
N VAL A 96 -9.83 -16.38 19.52
CA VAL A 96 -8.90 -17.19 20.31
C VAL A 96 -7.98 -16.32 21.15
N LEU A 97 -7.52 -15.18 20.61
CA LEU A 97 -6.55 -14.28 21.24
C LEU A 97 -7.05 -13.74 22.60
N LYS A 98 -8.35 -13.48 22.73
CA LYS A 98 -8.95 -13.04 24.00
C LYS A 98 -8.64 -13.99 25.17
N ASN A 99 -8.59 -15.27 24.90
CA ASN A 99 -8.23 -16.28 25.90
C ASN A 99 -6.72 -16.46 26.02
N LEU A 100 -5.97 -16.36 24.92
CA LEU A 100 -4.53 -16.47 24.90
C LEU A 100 -3.81 -15.30 25.60
N MET A 101 -4.38 -14.11 25.55
CA MET A 101 -3.82 -12.93 26.26
C MET A 101 -3.81 -13.06 27.78
N LYS A 102 -4.44 -14.08 28.34
CA LYS A 102 -4.34 -14.40 29.78
C LYS A 102 -2.99 -15.03 30.14
N TYR A 103 -2.26 -15.53 29.15
CA TYR A 103 -0.96 -16.15 29.35
C TYR A 103 0.16 -15.11 29.21
N ALA A 104 1.00 -14.98 30.23
CA ALA A 104 2.12 -14.03 30.26
C ALA A 104 3.08 -14.18 29.08
N GLY A 105 3.26 -15.39 28.56
CA GLY A 105 4.09 -15.64 27.39
C GLY A 105 3.56 -15.01 26.11
N VAL A 106 2.25 -14.96 25.93
CA VAL A 106 1.60 -14.32 24.76
C VAL A 106 1.73 -12.82 24.84
N GLU A 107 1.55 -12.25 26.03
CA GLU A 107 1.76 -10.82 26.26
C GLU A 107 3.22 -10.41 26.02
N ALA A 108 4.17 -11.19 26.53
CA ALA A 108 5.60 -10.97 26.31
C ALA A 108 5.96 -11.06 24.80
N PHE A 109 5.44 -12.04 24.07
CA PHE A 109 5.62 -12.16 22.61
C PHE A 109 5.11 -10.94 21.85
N LEU A 110 3.85 -10.54 22.11
CA LEU A 110 3.25 -9.38 21.45
C LEU A 110 3.99 -8.07 21.80
N SER A 111 4.48 -7.96 23.03
CA SER A 111 5.29 -6.83 23.46
C SER A 111 6.63 -6.77 22.71
N GLY A 112 7.23 -7.91 22.40
CA GLY A 112 8.44 -8.00 21.57
C GLY A 112 8.20 -7.69 20.08
N VAL A 113 7.01 -8.00 19.55
CA VAL A 113 6.66 -7.71 18.15
C VAL A 113 6.50 -6.22 17.89
N ARG A 114 5.98 -5.44 18.85
CA ARG A 114 5.75 -4.00 18.69
C ARG A 114 6.98 -3.21 18.22
N PRO A 115 8.17 -3.32 18.87
CA PRO A 115 9.35 -2.61 18.41
C PRO A 115 9.83 -3.08 17.05
N CYS A 116 9.63 -4.35 16.67
CA CYS A 116 9.96 -4.86 15.34
C CYS A 116 9.11 -4.17 14.26
N VAL A 117 7.79 -4.03 14.48
CA VAL A 117 6.90 -3.32 13.55
C VAL A 117 7.31 -1.84 13.43
N VAL A 118 7.61 -1.18 14.54
CA VAL A 118 8.10 0.21 14.52
C VAL A 118 9.40 0.32 13.73
N ALA A 119 10.34 -0.60 13.95
CA ALA A 119 11.62 -0.62 13.22
C ALA A 119 11.40 -0.82 11.70
N MET A 120 10.49 -1.69 11.29
CA MET A 120 10.13 -1.88 9.87
C MET A 120 9.54 -0.62 9.24
N ILE A 121 8.64 0.07 9.96
CA ILE A 121 8.05 1.33 9.49
C ILE A 121 9.15 2.40 9.33
N LEU A 122 10.02 2.53 10.32
CA LEU A 122 11.14 3.49 10.28
C LEU A 122 12.14 3.16 9.17
N ALA A 123 12.47 1.89 8.98
CA ALA A 123 13.35 1.45 7.90
C ALA A 123 12.76 1.78 6.51
N THR A 124 11.47 1.53 6.33
CA THR A 124 10.77 1.88 5.08
C THR A 124 10.75 3.39 4.86
N ALA A 125 10.43 4.17 5.89
CA ALA A 125 10.43 5.63 5.80
C ALA A 125 11.83 6.18 5.47
N LEU A 126 12.88 5.61 6.09
CA LEU A 126 14.27 5.97 5.81
C LEU A 126 14.67 5.64 4.37
N ASN A 127 14.33 4.44 3.90
CA ASN A 127 14.58 4.03 2.50
C ASN A 127 13.87 4.95 1.51
N MET A 128 12.61 5.28 1.75
CA MET A 128 11.88 6.21 0.88
C MET A 128 12.50 7.61 0.91
N MET A 129 12.94 8.07 2.06
CA MET A 129 13.62 9.36 2.20
C MET A 129 14.95 9.38 1.45
N LEU A 130 15.79 8.35 1.61
CA LEU A 130 17.06 8.21 0.89
C LEU A 130 16.86 8.10 -0.63
N SER A 131 15.86 7.36 -1.07
CA SER A 131 15.53 7.23 -2.48
C SER A 131 15.04 8.56 -3.08
N THR A 132 14.15 9.26 -2.39
CA THR A 132 13.51 10.47 -2.93
C THR A 132 14.40 11.72 -2.81
N LEU A 133 15.10 11.89 -1.68
CA LEU A 133 15.94 13.08 -1.45
C LEU A 133 17.39 12.85 -1.85
N GLY A 134 17.90 11.62 -1.65
CA GLY A 134 19.29 11.27 -1.92
C GLY A 134 19.54 10.67 -3.30
N GLY A 135 18.49 10.33 -4.06
CA GLY A 135 18.60 9.65 -5.34
C GLY A 135 19.13 8.21 -5.27
N ILE A 136 19.25 7.65 -4.06
CA ILE A 136 19.81 6.31 -3.82
C ILE A 136 18.69 5.29 -3.97
N LYS A 137 18.63 4.59 -5.10
CA LYS A 137 17.65 3.51 -5.34
C LYS A 137 18.22 2.13 -5.01
N THR A 138 19.53 1.96 -5.14
CA THR A 138 20.25 0.71 -4.84
C THR A 138 21.54 1.01 -4.07
N LEU A 139 22.09 -0.02 -3.39
CA LEU A 139 23.36 0.10 -2.66
C LEU A 139 24.58 0.46 -3.55
N ALA A 140 24.43 0.32 -4.86
CA ALA A 140 25.48 0.63 -5.84
C ALA A 140 25.35 2.07 -6.39
N ASP A 141 24.23 2.76 -6.12
CA ASP A 141 24.02 4.11 -6.63
C ASP A 141 24.79 5.12 -5.78
N GLY A 142 25.44 6.06 -6.46
CA GLY A 142 26.07 7.20 -5.80
C GLY A 142 25.03 8.15 -5.22
N PHE A 143 25.42 8.92 -4.22
CA PHE A 143 24.59 9.99 -3.64
C PHE A 143 24.42 11.11 -4.66
N ALA A 144 23.20 11.25 -5.20
CA ALA A 144 22.83 12.27 -6.17
C ALA A 144 21.58 13.02 -5.68
N PRO A 145 21.71 13.96 -4.75
CA PRO A 145 20.56 14.64 -4.14
C PRO A 145 19.84 15.49 -5.17
N ASP A 146 18.54 15.36 -5.28
CA ASP A 146 17.69 16.21 -6.10
C ASP A 146 17.25 17.43 -5.29
N ALA A 147 17.79 18.60 -5.66
CA ALA A 147 17.51 19.86 -5.00
C ALA A 147 16.00 20.20 -5.01
N ARG A 148 15.27 19.80 -6.05
CA ARG A 148 13.81 20.04 -6.16
C ARG A 148 13.05 19.21 -5.12
N SER A 149 13.38 17.93 -5.00
CA SER A 149 12.80 17.03 -3.99
C SER A 149 13.07 17.53 -2.56
N ILE A 150 14.30 17.99 -2.29
CA ILE A 150 14.68 18.56 -0.99
C ILE A 150 13.86 19.82 -0.70
N LEU A 151 13.71 20.69 -1.69
CA LEU A 151 12.95 21.93 -1.52
C LEU A 151 11.46 21.65 -1.26
N VAL A 152 10.84 20.74 -2.03
CA VAL A 152 9.45 20.33 -1.80
C VAL A 152 9.29 19.73 -0.39
N PHE A 153 10.20 18.87 0.03
CA PHE A 153 10.18 18.32 1.37
C PHE A 153 10.28 19.40 2.45
N ALA A 154 11.21 20.36 2.29
CA ALA A 154 11.39 21.45 3.24
C ALA A 154 10.13 22.35 3.33
N VAL A 155 9.48 22.65 2.20
CA VAL A 155 8.23 23.41 2.15
C VAL A 155 7.11 22.66 2.86
N LEU A 156 6.92 21.37 2.57
CA LEU A 156 5.91 20.55 3.22
C LEU A 156 6.14 20.45 4.73
N TRP A 157 7.38 20.29 5.15
CA TRP A 157 7.76 20.23 6.57
C TRP A 157 7.49 21.57 7.27
N ALA A 158 7.85 22.70 6.63
CA ALA A 158 7.58 24.02 7.14
C ALA A 158 6.08 24.30 7.28
N VAL A 159 5.29 23.95 6.27
CA VAL A 159 3.81 24.06 6.30
C VAL A 159 3.24 23.23 7.44
N HIS A 160 3.67 21.97 7.58
CA HIS A 160 3.24 21.10 8.68
C HIS A 160 3.53 21.73 10.04
N PHE A 161 4.75 22.22 10.24
CA PHE A 161 5.18 22.78 11.52
C PHE A 161 4.44 24.08 11.86
N VAL A 162 4.31 24.99 10.89
CA VAL A 162 3.60 26.28 11.06
C VAL A 162 2.12 26.02 11.34
N TRP A 163 1.50 25.11 10.59
CA TRP A 163 0.09 24.75 10.79
C TRP A 163 -0.15 24.17 12.18
N LYS A 164 0.69 23.21 12.59
CA LYS A 164 0.62 22.60 13.92
C LYS A 164 0.82 23.62 15.04
N LYS A 165 1.73 24.58 14.85
CA LYS A 165 1.97 25.64 15.84
C LYS A 165 0.80 26.62 15.95
N ARG A 166 0.13 26.93 14.84
CA ARG A 166 -1.01 27.89 14.82
C ARG A 166 -2.32 27.26 15.27
N THR A 167 -2.61 26.04 14.84
CA THR A 167 -3.94 25.42 15.05
C THR A 167 -3.94 24.37 16.16
N GLN A 168 -2.76 24.03 16.73
CA GLN A 168 -2.58 22.93 17.71
C GLN A 168 -3.07 21.56 17.18
N LYS A 169 -3.40 21.46 15.88
CA LYS A 169 -3.83 20.24 15.19
C LYS A 169 -2.90 19.96 14.02
N ALA A 170 -2.64 18.69 13.74
CA ALA A 170 -1.94 18.30 12.53
C ALA A 170 -2.77 18.64 11.29
N PRO A 171 -2.14 19.10 10.19
CA PRO A 171 -2.85 19.31 8.93
C PRO A 171 -3.43 18.00 8.43
N SER A 172 -4.53 18.07 7.67
CA SER A 172 -5.13 16.87 7.09
C SER A 172 -4.17 16.20 6.09
N PRO A 173 -4.05 14.86 6.10
CA PRO A 173 -3.21 14.16 5.12
C PRO A 173 -3.58 14.50 3.67
N ILE A 174 -4.87 14.62 3.37
CA ILE A 174 -5.37 14.96 2.04
C ILE A 174 -4.89 16.36 1.62
N GLY A 175 -4.94 17.33 2.52
CA GLY A 175 -4.44 18.69 2.23
C GLY A 175 -2.94 18.71 1.94
N MET A 176 -2.15 17.92 2.66
CA MET A 176 -0.71 17.77 2.41
C MET A 176 -0.42 17.09 1.07
N ILE A 177 -1.20 16.07 0.69
CA ILE A 177 -1.08 15.41 -0.61
C ILE A 177 -1.40 16.37 -1.76
N LEU A 178 -2.49 17.14 -1.67
CA LEU A 178 -2.86 18.12 -2.69
C LEU A 178 -1.80 19.22 -2.83
N LEU A 179 -1.24 19.68 -1.72
CA LEU A 179 -0.17 20.67 -1.72
C LEU A 179 1.11 20.08 -2.35
N ALA A 180 1.46 18.83 -2.03
CA ALA A 180 2.59 18.14 -2.63
C ALA A 180 2.40 17.94 -4.14
N ALA A 181 1.20 17.58 -4.59
CA ALA A 181 0.86 17.45 -6.00
C ALA A 181 0.99 18.77 -6.74
N GLY A 182 0.47 19.88 -6.19
CA GLY A 182 0.62 21.21 -6.76
C GLY A 182 2.08 21.65 -6.90
N LEU A 183 2.89 21.40 -5.88
CA LEU A 183 4.33 21.65 -5.94
C LEU A 183 5.02 20.74 -6.98
N GLY A 184 4.61 19.47 -7.07
CA GLY A 184 5.12 18.55 -8.08
C GLY A 184 4.88 19.08 -9.50
N ILE A 185 3.66 19.48 -9.82
CA ILE A 185 3.33 20.10 -11.12
C ILE A 185 4.19 21.33 -11.38
N LEU A 186 4.39 22.18 -10.39
CA LEU A 186 5.15 23.42 -10.54
C LEU A 186 6.65 23.15 -10.84
N PHE A 187 7.26 22.15 -10.19
CA PHE A 187 8.71 21.92 -10.30
C PHE A 187 9.10 20.91 -11.39
N TRP A 188 8.21 20.00 -11.77
CA TRP A 188 8.49 19.01 -12.82
C TRP A 188 7.68 19.22 -14.10
N GLY A 189 6.69 20.12 -14.09
CA GLY A 189 5.99 20.53 -15.32
C GLY A 189 5.10 19.44 -15.94
N VAL A 190 4.58 18.50 -15.13
CA VAL A 190 3.71 17.41 -15.59
C VAL A 190 2.27 17.74 -15.24
#